data_1005f5e28a556f899316f7c8b3de2b54
#
_entry.id   1005f5e28a556f899316f7c8b3de2b54
#
_cell.length_a   1.000
_cell.length_b   1.000
_cell.length_c   1.000
_cell.angle_alpha   90.00
_cell.angle_beta   90.00
_cell.angle_gamma   90.00
#
_symmetry.space_group_name_H-M   'P 1'
#
loop_
_entity.id
_entity.type
_entity.pdbx_description
1 polymer ?
#
loop_
_entity_poly.entity_id
_entity_poly.type
_entity_poly.pdbx_seq_one_letter_code
_entity_poly.pdbx_strand_id
1 'polypeptide(L)'
;MTSSTTLSVDCGGGGIKASVLDVEGAIISRAVRTATPYPLPPTTLVETIASLAGRLPTADRVTVGMPGMIRHGVVIATPHYITRDGPRSRVLPELVEAWSRFNMARAVGERLDLPAL
;
A
#
# COMPACT_ATOMS: atom_id res chain seq x y z
N MET A 1 22.15 -20.53 1.50
CA MET A 1 21.78 -19.25 0.88
C MET A 1 20.30 -18.97 1.09
N THR A 2 19.99 -17.85 1.64
CA THR A 2 18.60 -17.48 1.89
C THR A 2 17.99 -16.86 0.61
N SER A 3 16.79 -17.31 0.28
CA SER A 3 16.04 -16.72 -0.82
C SER A 3 15.41 -15.41 -0.34
N SER A 4 15.51 -14.37 -1.18
CA SER A 4 14.82 -13.10 -0.90
C SER A 4 13.35 -13.25 -1.18
N THR A 5 12.53 -12.70 -0.27
CA THR A 5 11.08 -12.68 -0.42
C THR A 5 10.59 -11.24 -0.50
N THR A 6 9.47 -11.05 -1.17
CA THR A 6 8.88 -9.74 -1.38
C THR A 6 7.44 -9.73 -0.88
N LEU A 7 7.13 -8.80 0.01
CA LEU A 7 5.74 -8.48 0.33
C LEU A 7 5.19 -7.63 -0.81
N SER A 8 4.22 -8.17 -1.52
CA SER A 8 3.58 -7.48 -2.63
C SER A 8 2.21 -6.98 -2.18
N VAL A 9 2.02 -5.67 -2.22
CA VAL A 9 0.77 -5.03 -1.81
C VAL A 9 0.14 -4.38 -3.02
N ASP A 10 -1.10 -4.74 -3.29
CA ASP A 10 -1.89 -4.15 -4.36
C ASP A 10 -3.04 -3.35 -3.74
N CYS A 11 -2.93 -2.03 -3.84
CA CYS A 11 -3.90 -1.10 -3.29
C CYS A 11 -4.86 -0.66 -4.39
N GLY A 12 -6.09 -1.12 -4.31
CA GLY A 12 -7.13 -0.76 -5.27
C GLY A 12 -8.13 0.24 -4.70
N GLY A 13 -9.04 0.68 -5.55
CA GLY A 13 -10.12 1.58 -5.14
C GLY A 13 -11.14 0.91 -4.21
N GLY A 14 -11.34 -0.40 -4.36
CA GLY A 14 -12.31 -1.16 -3.56
C GLY A 14 -11.70 -2.09 -2.54
N GLY A 15 -10.44 -2.45 -2.68
CA GLY A 15 -9.80 -3.41 -1.78
C GLY A 15 -8.29 -3.32 -1.80
N ILE A 16 -7.67 -3.80 -0.73
CA ILE A 16 -6.22 -3.87 -0.57
C ILE A 16 -5.86 -5.33 -0.36
N LYS A 17 -4.92 -5.83 -1.15
CA LYS A 17 -4.50 -7.22 -1.13
C LYS A 17 -2.99 -7.32 -0.94
N ALA A 18 -2.55 -8.25 -0.12
CA ALA A 18 -1.14 -8.49 0.13
C ALA A 18 -0.81 -9.98 0.05
N SER A 19 0.37 -10.27 -0.46
CA SER A 19 0.91 -11.63 -0.53
C SER A 19 2.43 -11.57 -0.45
N VAL A 20 3.05 -12.70 -0.15
CA VAL A 20 4.52 -12.81 -0.15
C VAL A 20 4.94 -13.67 -1.31
N LEU A 21 5.90 -13.15 -2.07
CA LEU A 21 6.44 -13.80 -3.28
C LEU A 21 7.88 -14.23 -3.04
N ASP A 22 8.29 -15.33 -3.67
CA ASP A 22 9.69 -15.74 -3.70
C ASP A 22 10.46 -14.99 -4.81
N VAL A 23 11.72 -15.32 -5.01
CA VAL A 23 12.58 -14.66 -6.02
C VAL A 23 12.09 -14.88 -7.45
N GLU A 24 11.30 -15.91 -7.67
CA GLU A 24 10.75 -16.23 -9.00
C GLU A 24 9.36 -15.61 -9.21
N GLY A 25 8.85 -14.90 -8.21
CA GLY A 25 7.53 -14.28 -8.29
C GLY A 25 6.38 -15.21 -7.93
N ALA A 26 6.67 -16.40 -7.42
CA ALA A 26 5.63 -17.34 -7.00
C ALA A 26 5.12 -16.97 -5.61
N ILE A 27 3.81 -17.08 -5.41
CA ILE A 27 3.17 -16.83 -4.11
C ILE A 27 3.52 -17.98 -3.18
N ILE A 28 4.15 -17.66 -2.04
CA ILE A 28 4.56 -18.67 -1.06
C ILE A 28 3.61 -18.79 0.13
N SER A 29 2.60 -17.93 0.18
CA SER A 29 1.59 -17.99 1.23
C SER A 29 0.26 -17.52 0.70
N ARG A 30 -0.83 -17.86 1.41
CA ARG A 30 -2.16 -17.40 1.03
C ARG A 30 -2.22 -15.87 1.08
N ALA A 31 -2.77 -15.25 0.05
CA ALA A 31 -2.98 -13.81 0.03
C ALA A 31 -4.01 -13.40 1.09
N VAL A 32 -3.82 -12.23 1.66
CA VAL A 32 -4.77 -11.61 2.58
C VAL A 32 -5.29 -10.33 1.96
N ARG A 33 -6.52 -9.94 2.30
CA ARG A 33 -7.14 -8.75 1.73
C ARG A 33 -8.13 -8.12 2.69
N THR A 34 -8.40 -6.84 2.48
CA THR A 34 -9.41 -6.09 3.20
C THR A 34 -10.08 -5.10 2.27
N ALA A 35 -11.27 -4.64 2.61
CA ALA A 35 -11.90 -3.53 1.89
C ALA A 35 -11.08 -2.25 2.13
N THR A 36 -11.02 -1.38 1.13
CA THR A 36 -10.36 -0.08 1.28
C THR A 36 -11.15 0.75 2.30
N PRO A 37 -10.53 1.17 3.41
CA PRO A 37 -11.25 1.81 4.52
C PRO A 37 -11.44 3.33 4.29
N TYR A 38 -12.41 3.69 3.48
CA TYR A 38 -12.72 5.10 3.22
C TYR A 38 -13.41 5.79 4.42
N PRO A 39 -13.17 7.08 4.64
CA PRO A 39 -12.17 7.92 4.00
C PRO A 39 -10.75 7.49 4.36
N LEU A 40 -9.79 7.65 3.42
CA LEU A 40 -8.49 7.03 3.55
C LEU A 40 -7.35 8.06 3.62
N PRO A 41 -6.99 8.56 4.81
CA PRO A 41 -5.75 9.32 4.96
C PRO A 41 -4.53 8.44 4.68
N PRO A 42 -3.39 9.02 4.26
CA PRO A 42 -2.18 8.24 3.99
C PRO A 42 -1.74 7.36 5.15
N THR A 43 -1.82 7.88 6.37
CA THR A 43 -1.44 7.13 7.57
C THR A 43 -2.32 5.91 7.79
N THR A 44 -3.62 6.02 7.47
CA THR A 44 -4.54 4.89 7.56
C THR A 44 -4.18 3.80 6.56
N LEU A 45 -3.78 4.18 5.35
CA LEU A 45 -3.33 3.20 4.35
C LEU A 45 -2.07 2.48 4.83
N VAL A 46 -1.09 3.22 5.34
CA VAL A 46 0.14 2.62 5.86
C VAL A 46 -0.17 1.63 6.99
N GLU A 47 -1.05 1.98 7.93
CA GLU A 47 -1.44 1.08 9.02
C GLU A 47 -2.24 -0.13 8.52
N THR A 48 -3.05 0.05 7.50
CA THR A 48 -3.77 -1.07 6.85
C THR A 48 -2.80 -2.06 6.23
N ILE A 49 -1.78 -1.55 5.52
CA ILE A 49 -0.73 -2.39 4.96
C ILE A 49 0.03 -3.13 6.06
N ALA A 50 0.37 -2.44 7.16
CA ALA A 50 1.05 -3.07 8.29
C ALA A 50 0.21 -4.17 8.93
N SER A 51 -1.09 -3.96 9.05
CA SER A 51 -2.02 -4.96 9.57
C SER A 51 -2.06 -6.21 8.69
N LEU A 52 -2.11 -6.03 7.37
CA LEU A 52 -2.08 -7.16 6.43
C LEU A 52 -0.73 -7.88 6.49
N ALA A 53 0.36 -7.14 6.53
CA ALA A 53 1.71 -7.70 6.63
C ALA A 53 1.88 -8.57 7.89
N GLY A 54 1.27 -8.18 9.00
CA GLY A 54 1.31 -8.93 10.25
C GLY A 54 0.62 -10.30 10.17
N ARG A 55 -0.17 -10.54 9.13
CA ARG A 55 -0.86 -11.82 8.90
C ARG A 55 -0.12 -12.71 7.91
N LEU A 56 1.04 -12.28 7.44
CA LEU A 56 1.83 -12.96 6.41
C LEU A 56 3.22 -13.28 6.94
N PRO A 57 3.94 -14.23 6.31
CA PRO A 57 5.34 -14.48 6.65
C PRO A 57 6.18 -13.21 6.48
N THR A 58 7.23 -13.09 7.29
CA THR A 58 8.17 -11.97 7.18
C THR A 58 8.85 -11.98 5.81
N ALA A 59 8.91 -10.82 5.17
CA ALA A 59 9.56 -10.64 3.88
C ALA A 59 10.81 -9.78 4.03
N ASP A 60 11.64 -9.79 2.99
CA ASP A 60 12.91 -9.03 2.98
C ASP A 60 12.75 -7.62 2.41
N ARG A 61 11.69 -7.40 1.66
CA ARG A 61 11.39 -6.10 1.05
C ARG A 61 9.91 -6.00 0.75
N VAL A 62 9.45 -4.80 0.43
CA VAL A 62 8.05 -4.55 0.11
C VAL A 62 7.91 -3.76 -1.18
N THR A 63 6.92 -4.13 -1.98
CA THR A 63 6.48 -3.36 -3.13
C THR A 63 5.01 -3.00 -2.95
N VAL A 64 4.64 -1.78 -3.34
CA VAL A 64 3.26 -1.30 -3.21
C VAL A 64 2.82 -0.73 -4.55
N GLY A 65 1.77 -1.32 -5.12
CA GLY A 65 1.05 -0.74 -6.23
C GLY A 65 -0.17 0.01 -5.70
N MET A 66 -0.42 1.21 -6.17
CA MET A 66 -1.58 1.99 -5.76
C MET A 66 -2.17 2.78 -6.92
N PRO A 67 -3.47 3.11 -6.85
CA PRO A 67 -4.10 3.85 -7.93
C PRO A 67 -3.61 5.29 -7.93
N GLY A 68 -3.13 5.75 -9.07
CA GLY A 68 -2.69 7.12 -9.23
C GLY A 68 -1.32 7.23 -9.86
N MET A 69 -0.73 8.41 -9.73
CA MET A 69 0.59 8.72 -10.27
C MET A 69 1.59 8.81 -9.13
N ILE A 70 2.57 7.91 -9.15
CA ILE A 70 3.61 7.83 -8.14
C ILE A 70 4.96 8.05 -8.84
N ARG A 71 5.81 8.88 -8.26
CA ARG A 71 7.13 9.16 -8.81
C ARG A 71 8.17 9.08 -7.72
N HIS A 72 9.14 8.18 -7.89
CA HIS A 72 10.19 7.96 -6.90
C HIS A 72 9.65 7.73 -5.48
N GLY A 73 8.55 6.96 -5.38
CA GLY A 73 7.91 6.67 -4.10
C GLY A 73 7.03 7.77 -3.54
N VAL A 74 6.95 8.92 -4.22
CA VAL A 74 6.16 10.08 -3.77
C VAL A 74 4.86 10.15 -4.56
N VAL A 75 3.75 10.32 -3.85
CA VAL A 75 2.43 10.43 -4.47
C VAL A 75 2.28 11.79 -5.14
N ILE A 76 2.06 11.77 -6.45
CA ILE A 76 1.78 12.98 -7.23
C ILE A 76 0.27 13.19 -7.31
N ALA A 77 -0.49 12.13 -7.58
CA ALA A 77 -1.95 12.18 -7.61
C ALA A 77 -2.51 10.80 -7.27
N THR A 78 -3.60 10.77 -6.52
CA THR A 78 -4.32 9.54 -6.22
C THR A 78 -5.83 9.82 -6.21
N PRO A 79 -6.48 9.87 -7.38
CA PRO A 79 -7.88 10.30 -7.49
C PRO A 79 -8.88 9.49 -6.66
N HIS A 80 -8.63 8.22 -6.43
CA HIS A 80 -9.52 7.37 -5.65
C HIS A 80 -9.46 7.67 -4.15
N TYR A 81 -8.26 7.94 -3.64
CA TYR A 81 -8.01 8.02 -2.19
C TYR A 81 -8.26 9.40 -1.58
N ILE A 82 -8.60 10.38 -2.40
CA ILE A 82 -8.97 11.73 -1.94
C ILE A 82 -10.47 11.89 -1.83
N THR A 83 -11.22 10.80 -1.92
CA THR A 83 -12.69 10.83 -1.89
C THR A 83 -13.23 10.29 -0.58
N ARG A 84 -14.47 10.65 -0.28
CA ARG A 84 -15.12 10.27 0.97
C ARG A 84 -15.41 8.77 1.07
N ASP A 85 -15.95 8.19 0.00
CA ASP A 85 -16.47 6.83 0.01
C ASP A 85 -15.88 5.94 -1.08
N GLY A 86 -14.87 6.43 -1.81
CA GLY A 86 -14.26 5.71 -2.90
C GLY A 86 -14.54 6.33 -4.26
N PRO A 87 -14.23 5.61 -5.37
CA PRO A 87 -14.40 6.12 -6.72
C PRO A 87 -15.80 6.67 -6.97
N ARG A 88 -15.88 7.84 -7.65
CA ARG A 88 -17.11 8.54 -7.97
C ARG A 88 -17.82 9.18 -6.80
N SER A 89 -17.26 9.18 -5.63
CA SER A 89 -17.79 9.91 -4.49
C SER A 89 -17.16 11.30 -4.37
N ARG A 90 -17.59 12.06 -3.40
CA ARG A 90 -17.16 13.46 -3.24
C ARG A 90 -15.67 13.53 -2.85
N VAL A 91 -14.94 14.44 -3.49
CA VAL A 91 -13.57 14.76 -3.13
C VAL A 91 -13.55 15.52 -1.79
N LEU A 92 -12.68 15.11 -0.89
CA LEU A 92 -12.46 15.78 0.39
C LEU A 92 -11.16 16.61 0.31
N PRO A 93 -11.24 17.95 0.43
CA PRO A 93 -10.06 18.80 0.34
C PRO A 93 -8.94 18.44 1.32
N GLU A 94 -9.28 18.03 2.53
CA GLU A 94 -8.32 17.61 3.54
C GLU A 94 -7.52 16.37 3.11
N LEU A 95 -8.12 15.49 2.32
CA LEU A 95 -7.42 14.32 1.78
C LEU A 95 -6.52 14.71 0.61
N VAL A 96 -6.94 15.65 -0.22
CA VAL A 96 -6.09 16.18 -1.30
C VAL A 96 -4.79 16.72 -0.71
N GLU A 97 -4.89 17.49 0.37
CA GLU A 97 -3.72 18.05 1.06
C GLU A 97 -2.88 16.96 1.73
N ALA A 98 -3.52 16.02 2.44
CA ALA A 98 -2.83 14.95 3.14
C ALA A 98 -2.02 14.06 2.19
N TRP A 99 -2.56 13.75 1.01
CA TRP A 99 -1.89 12.91 0.02
C TRP A 99 -0.88 13.67 -0.84
N SER A 100 -0.94 14.99 -0.86
CA SER A 100 -0.05 15.79 -1.71
C SER A 100 1.40 15.56 -1.32
N ARG A 101 2.19 15.02 -2.26
CA ARG A 101 3.61 14.72 -2.09
C ARG A 101 3.93 13.79 -0.92
N PHE A 102 2.98 12.98 -0.51
CA PHE A 102 3.22 12.00 0.53
C PHE A 102 4.24 10.97 0.03
N ASN A 103 5.30 10.77 0.80
CA ASN A 103 6.32 9.79 0.45
C ASN A 103 5.90 8.40 0.94
N MET A 104 5.20 7.69 0.07
CA MET A 104 4.64 6.39 0.38
C MET A 104 5.72 5.33 0.61
N ALA A 105 6.75 5.33 -0.23
CA ALA A 105 7.85 4.36 -0.09
C ALA A 105 8.53 4.51 1.26
N ARG A 106 8.83 5.74 1.67
CA ARG A 106 9.46 6.02 2.95
C ARG A 106 8.56 5.60 4.12
N ALA A 107 7.29 5.99 4.06
CA ALA A 107 6.36 5.72 5.16
C ALA A 107 6.15 4.21 5.35
N VAL A 108 5.96 3.46 4.27
CA VAL A 108 5.80 2.02 4.33
C VAL A 108 7.09 1.34 4.77
N GLY A 109 8.23 1.76 4.21
CA GLY A 109 9.54 1.21 4.57
C GLY A 109 9.86 1.40 6.04
N GLU A 110 9.61 2.58 6.58
CA GLU A 110 9.85 2.86 8.00
C GLU A 110 8.88 2.07 8.88
N ARG A 111 7.61 2.02 8.52
CA ARG A 111 6.59 1.33 9.32
C ARG A 111 6.82 -0.17 9.39
N LEU A 112 7.24 -0.79 8.30
CA LEU A 112 7.49 -2.23 8.21
C LEU A 112 8.94 -2.60 8.52
N ASP A 113 9.82 -1.62 8.62
CA ASP A 113 11.27 -1.82 8.76
C ASP A 113 11.82 -2.70 7.63
N LEU A 114 11.44 -2.37 6.38
CA LEU A 114 11.84 -3.08 5.16
C LEU A 114 12.20 -2.08 4.07
N PRO A 115 13.17 -2.44 3.20
CA PRO A 115 13.36 -1.67 1.97
C PRO A 115 12.06 -1.66 1.16
N ALA A 116 11.61 -0.48 0.76
CA ALA A 116 10.42 -0.30 -0.08
C ALA A 116 10.84 0.06 -1.50
N LEU A 117 10.28 -0.64 -2.45
CA LEU A 117 10.57 -0.46 -3.87
C LEU A 117 9.39 0.17 -4.59
#